data_ea3ddb94f0079edc25ca2bab8973bdc9
#
_entry.id   ea3ddb94f0079edc25ca2bab8973bdc9
#
_cell.length_a   1.000
_cell.length_b   1.000
_cell.length_c   1.000
_cell.angle_alpha   90.00
_cell.angle_beta   90.00
_cell.angle_gamma   90.00
#
_symmetry.space_group_name_H-M   'P 1'
#
loop_
_entity.id
_entity.type
_entity.pdbx_description
1 polymer ?
#
loop_
_entity_poly.entity_id
_entity_poly.type
_entity_poly.pdbx_seq_one_letter_code
_entity_poly.pdbx_strand_id
1 'polypeptide(L)'
;GDLESFLWPTYRYAAETLRSGELPFWNPYLYSGSPYAADNQSGLFYPPNLFFALLPDVPYRAMEWLVAMHVLFAGTGMYFAARYHHPHAKPQAPLAAALAFQFSSLFITHIGNLNIVATCAYLPWAWLFLHRMQDKRNLSSAATLAFVLSLATLVGHAQMAIVIAIAISLSALWITVALPDKT
;
A
#
# COMPACT_ATOMS: atom_id res chain seq x y z
N GLY A 1 7.04 -0.20 -19.48
CA GLY A 1 5.83 -0.23 -18.63
C GLY A 1 5.74 1.04 -17.78
N ASP A 2 4.63 1.23 -17.07
CA ASP A 2 4.36 2.47 -16.30
C ASP A 2 5.46 2.84 -15.31
N LEU A 3 6.12 1.85 -14.74
CA LEU A 3 7.23 2.05 -13.81
C LEU A 3 8.38 2.85 -14.44
N GLU A 4 8.74 2.51 -15.68
CA GLU A 4 9.86 3.12 -16.39
C GLU A 4 9.47 4.40 -17.11
N SER A 5 8.33 4.36 -17.84
CA SER A 5 7.96 5.43 -18.75
C SER A 5 7.21 6.58 -18.08
N PHE A 6 6.62 6.36 -16.90
CA PHE A 6 5.81 7.36 -16.20
C PHE A 6 6.28 7.58 -14.77
N LEU A 7 6.29 6.55 -13.92
CA LEU A 7 6.55 6.73 -12.48
C LEU A 7 7.98 7.12 -12.16
N TRP A 8 8.97 6.48 -12.78
CA TRP A 8 10.36 6.80 -12.52
C TRP A 8 10.74 8.26 -12.88
N PRO A 9 10.43 8.80 -14.08
CA PRO A 9 10.72 10.19 -14.39
C PRO A 9 10.01 11.18 -13.46
N THR A 10 8.76 10.89 -13.08
CA THR A 10 7.98 11.77 -12.20
C THR A 10 8.50 11.75 -10.77
N TYR A 11 8.91 10.60 -10.24
CA TYR A 11 9.48 10.49 -8.89
C TYR A 11 10.88 11.09 -8.83
N ARG A 12 11.67 10.96 -9.91
CA ARG A 12 12.96 11.65 -10.03
C ARG A 12 12.79 13.17 -9.98
N TYR A 13 11.87 13.71 -10.76
CA TYR A 13 11.51 15.12 -10.73
C TYR A 13 11.12 15.59 -9.31
N ALA A 14 10.23 14.86 -8.64
CA ALA A 14 9.80 15.19 -7.30
C ALA A 14 10.96 15.17 -6.29
N ALA A 15 11.81 14.16 -6.37
CA ALA A 15 12.99 14.05 -5.51
C ALA A 15 13.98 15.20 -5.73
N GLU A 16 14.22 15.61 -6.97
CA GLU A 16 15.08 16.74 -7.32
C GLU A 16 14.51 18.05 -6.77
N THR A 17 13.21 18.30 -6.94
CA THR A 17 12.52 19.49 -6.44
C THR A 17 12.52 19.55 -4.91
N LEU A 18 12.25 18.43 -4.23
CA LEU A 18 12.30 18.36 -2.76
C LEU A 18 13.70 18.62 -2.22
N ARG A 19 14.76 18.16 -2.91
CA ARG A 19 16.15 18.43 -2.51
C ARG A 19 16.55 19.89 -2.67
N SER A 20 15.96 20.61 -3.62
CA SER A 20 16.16 22.07 -3.75
C SER A 20 15.42 22.88 -2.68
N GLY A 21 14.65 22.22 -1.81
CA GLY A 21 13.85 22.86 -0.76
C GLY A 21 12.48 23.36 -1.23
N GLU A 22 12.07 22.97 -2.42
CA GLU A 22 10.78 23.35 -3.01
C GLU A 22 9.80 22.18 -2.98
N LEU A 23 8.49 22.48 -2.92
CA LEU A 23 7.45 21.46 -3.08
C LEU A 23 7.11 21.31 -4.57
N PRO A 24 7.03 20.09 -5.10
CA PRO A 24 6.73 19.84 -6.51
C PRO A 24 5.24 20.05 -6.81
N PHE A 25 4.77 21.30 -6.79
CA PHE A 25 3.37 21.61 -7.11
C PHE A 25 3.06 21.44 -8.59
N TRP A 26 3.99 21.82 -9.46
CA TRP A 26 3.80 21.85 -10.91
C TRP A 26 4.96 21.15 -11.62
N ASN A 27 4.67 20.11 -12.40
CA ASN A 27 5.66 19.43 -13.22
C ASN A 27 5.65 20.01 -14.64
N PRO A 28 6.68 20.76 -15.05
CA PRO A 28 6.73 21.36 -16.39
C PRO A 28 7.04 20.36 -17.50
N TYR A 29 7.51 19.17 -17.18
CA TYR A 29 7.99 18.16 -18.14
C TYR A 29 6.92 17.18 -18.60
N LEU A 30 5.74 17.17 -17.96
CA LEU A 30 4.66 16.24 -18.26
C LEU A 30 3.51 16.98 -18.93
N TYR A 31 3.08 16.55 -20.13
CA TYR A 31 1.93 17.12 -20.86
C TYR A 31 1.98 18.65 -21.07
N SER A 32 3.16 19.20 -21.36
CA SER A 32 3.38 20.66 -21.43
C SER A 32 3.13 21.41 -20.13
N GLY A 33 3.18 20.69 -19.01
CA GLY A 33 2.97 21.19 -17.66
C GLY A 33 1.70 20.64 -17.02
N SER A 34 1.85 20.05 -15.82
CA SER A 34 0.75 19.45 -15.07
C SER A 34 0.88 19.67 -13.56
N PRO A 35 -0.24 19.76 -12.81
CA PRO A 35 -0.22 19.94 -11.36
C PRO A 35 0.21 18.62 -10.68
N TYR A 36 1.50 18.50 -10.32
CA TYR A 36 2.07 17.28 -9.77
C TYR A 36 1.50 16.91 -8.39
N ALA A 37 1.43 17.87 -7.46
CA ALA A 37 0.95 17.61 -6.10
C ALA A 37 -0.55 17.24 -6.06
N ALA A 38 -1.32 17.68 -7.06
CA ALA A 38 -2.74 17.37 -7.19
C ALA A 38 -2.99 16.10 -8.01
N ASP A 39 -1.97 15.56 -8.68
CA ASP A 39 -2.07 14.28 -9.36
C ASP A 39 -2.15 13.16 -8.33
N ASN A 40 -3.25 12.44 -8.38
CA ASN A 40 -3.48 11.31 -7.48
C ASN A 40 -2.39 10.23 -7.61
N GLN A 41 -1.81 10.04 -8.80
CA GLN A 41 -0.78 9.03 -9.03
C GLN A 41 0.63 9.47 -8.59
N SER A 42 0.79 10.74 -8.20
CA SER A 42 2.10 11.24 -7.74
C SER A 42 2.60 10.53 -6.50
N GLY A 43 1.70 10.11 -5.61
CA GLY A 43 2.07 9.52 -4.32
C GLY A 43 3.04 10.42 -3.53
N LEU A 44 2.96 11.74 -3.71
CA LEU A 44 3.91 12.71 -3.15
C LEU A 44 4.03 12.60 -1.64
N PHE A 45 2.90 12.42 -0.94
CA PHE A 45 2.87 12.33 0.52
C PHE A 45 2.98 10.91 1.06
N TYR A 46 3.24 9.94 0.20
CA TYR A 46 3.48 8.58 0.62
C TYR A 46 4.90 8.43 1.19
N PRO A 47 5.08 8.09 2.49
CA PRO A 47 6.39 8.14 3.13
C PRO A 47 7.50 7.37 2.41
N PRO A 48 7.29 6.15 1.87
CA PRO A 48 8.34 5.47 1.12
C PRO A 48 8.82 6.24 -0.12
N ASN A 49 7.97 7.03 -0.78
CA ASN A 49 8.37 7.83 -1.94
C ASN A 49 9.25 9.03 -1.53
N LEU A 50 9.05 9.56 -0.31
CA LEU A 50 9.87 10.66 0.20
C LEU A 50 11.34 10.26 0.42
N PHE A 51 11.63 8.95 0.60
CA PHE A 51 13.00 8.47 0.68
C PHE A 51 13.81 8.73 -0.59
N PHE A 52 13.16 8.85 -1.75
CA PHE A 52 13.86 9.20 -2.98
C PHE A 52 14.52 10.58 -2.92
N ALA A 53 13.96 11.53 -2.15
CA ALA A 53 14.57 12.84 -1.96
C ALA A 53 15.90 12.79 -1.18
N LEU A 54 16.17 11.71 -0.45
CA LEU A 54 17.42 11.49 0.27
C LEU A 54 18.54 10.95 -0.64
N LEU A 55 18.20 10.46 -1.84
CA LEU A 55 19.17 9.92 -2.78
C LEU A 55 19.75 11.06 -3.64
N PRO A 56 21.07 11.09 -3.91
CA PRO A 56 21.68 12.08 -4.82
C PRO A 56 21.08 12.02 -6.24
N ASP A 57 20.77 10.82 -6.68
CA ASP A 57 20.00 10.51 -7.90
C ASP A 57 19.01 9.39 -7.55
N VAL A 58 17.93 9.25 -8.33
CA VAL A 58 16.94 8.17 -8.19
C VAL A 58 17.21 7.14 -9.28
N PRO A 59 18.03 6.10 -9.03
CA PRO A 59 18.30 5.08 -10.01
C PRO A 59 17.03 4.25 -10.25
N TYR A 60 16.84 3.74 -11.46
CA TYR A 60 15.68 2.90 -11.77
C TYR A 60 15.57 1.67 -10.84
N ARG A 61 16.71 1.10 -10.45
CA ARG A 61 16.76 0.00 -9.48
C ARG A 61 16.12 0.33 -8.12
N ALA A 62 16.12 1.58 -7.69
CA ALA A 62 15.44 1.97 -6.46
C ALA A 62 13.91 1.79 -6.58
N MET A 63 13.35 2.01 -7.76
CA MET A 63 11.95 1.72 -8.05
C MET A 63 11.65 0.20 -8.00
N GLU A 64 12.54 -0.62 -8.57
CA GLU A 64 12.42 -2.08 -8.54
C GLU A 64 12.48 -2.61 -7.10
N TRP A 65 13.42 -2.10 -6.30
CA TRP A 65 13.48 -2.43 -4.87
C TRP A 65 12.23 -2.04 -4.11
N LEU A 66 11.67 -0.86 -4.42
CA LEU A 66 10.44 -0.41 -3.77
C LEU A 66 9.26 -1.34 -4.10
N VAL A 67 9.13 -1.80 -5.35
CA VAL A 67 8.15 -2.83 -5.75
C VAL A 67 8.37 -4.12 -4.97
N ALA A 68 9.61 -4.64 -4.95
CA ALA A 68 9.95 -5.88 -4.23
C ALA A 68 9.62 -5.80 -2.73
N MET A 69 9.93 -4.67 -2.10
CA MET A 69 9.61 -4.42 -0.69
C MET A 69 8.10 -4.44 -0.43
N HIS A 70 7.28 -3.88 -1.33
CA HIS A 70 5.83 -3.93 -1.18
C HIS A 70 5.26 -5.34 -1.38
N VAL A 71 5.82 -6.14 -2.29
CA VAL A 71 5.44 -7.55 -2.45
C VAL A 71 5.78 -8.36 -1.19
N LEU A 72 6.96 -8.15 -0.61
CA LEU A 72 7.34 -8.77 0.67
C LEU A 72 6.44 -8.30 1.82
N PHE A 73 6.12 -7.01 1.86
CA PHE A 73 5.22 -6.43 2.84
C PHE A 73 3.81 -7.04 2.75
N ALA A 74 3.30 -7.25 1.54
CA ALA A 74 2.03 -7.92 1.29
C ALA A 74 2.01 -9.36 1.81
N GLY A 75 3.04 -10.15 1.50
CA GLY A 75 3.18 -11.52 1.98
C GLY A 75 3.30 -11.59 3.50
N THR A 76 4.10 -10.70 4.09
CA THR A 76 4.25 -10.59 5.54
C THR A 76 2.92 -10.27 6.23
N GLY A 77 2.16 -9.32 5.68
CA GLY A 77 0.82 -8.98 6.17
C GLY A 77 -0.14 -10.18 6.13
N MET A 78 -0.14 -10.91 5.01
CA MET A 78 -0.97 -12.11 4.86
C MET A 78 -0.55 -13.23 5.83
N TYR A 79 0.75 -13.41 6.05
CA TYR A 79 1.24 -14.36 7.06
C TYR A 79 0.67 -14.04 8.46
N PHE A 80 0.78 -12.80 8.89
CA PHE A 80 0.28 -12.40 10.21
C PHE A 80 -1.25 -12.44 10.30
N ALA A 81 -1.96 -12.08 9.24
CA ALA A 81 -3.40 -12.18 9.17
C ALA A 81 -3.86 -13.65 9.28
N ALA A 82 -3.27 -14.55 8.49
CA ALA A 82 -3.58 -15.98 8.55
C ALA A 82 -3.24 -16.58 9.92
N ARG A 83 -2.09 -16.20 10.51
CA ARG A 83 -1.68 -16.65 11.84
C ARG A 83 -2.63 -16.16 12.94
N TYR A 84 -3.14 -14.95 12.81
CA TYR A 84 -4.10 -14.39 13.76
C TYR A 84 -5.43 -15.14 13.75
N HIS A 85 -5.94 -15.47 12.53
CA HIS A 85 -7.21 -16.19 12.40
C HIS A 85 -7.12 -17.68 12.75
N HIS A 86 -5.94 -18.26 12.54
CA HIS A 86 -5.73 -19.70 12.77
C HIS A 86 -4.52 -19.92 13.70
N PRO A 87 -4.61 -19.54 15.00
CA PRO A 87 -3.48 -19.59 15.93
C PRO A 87 -2.93 -21.00 16.16
N HIS A 88 -3.77 -22.03 15.99
CA HIS A 88 -3.39 -23.44 16.16
C HIS A 88 -2.98 -24.12 14.83
N ALA A 89 -3.01 -23.41 13.71
CA ALA A 89 -2.54 -23.97 12.45
C ALA A 89 -1.04 -24.24 12.47
N LYS A 90 -0.60 -25.27 11.79
CA LYS A 90 0.82 -25.56 11.60
C LYS A 90 1.49 -24.37 10.88
N PRO A 91 2.78 -24.07 11.17
CA PRO A 91 3.47 -22.90 10.59
C PRO A 91 3.47 -22.83 9.05
N GLN A 92 3.34 -23.99 8.39
CA GLN A 92 3.27 -24.08 6.93
C GLN A 92 2.00 -23.45 6.34
N ALA A 93 0.86 -23.46 7.07
CA ALA A 93 -0.40 -22.93 6.56
C ALA A 93 -0.37 -21.41 6.37
N PRO A 94 0.02 -20.58 7.37
CA PRO A 94 0.15 -19.14 7.16
C PRO A 94 1.26 -18.80 6.15
N LEU A 95 2.33 -19.59 6.06
CA LEU A 95 3.36 -19.40 5.03
C LEU A 95 2.80 -19.66 3.62
N ALA A 96 2.02 -20.73 3.43
CA ALA A 96 1.36 -21.00 2.15
C ALA A 96 0.39 -19.87 1.76
N ALA A 97 -0.38 -19.34 2.71
CA ALA A 97 -1.27 -18.20 2.47
C ALA A 97 -0.47 -16.94 2.04
N ALA A 98 0.64 -16.65 2.70
CA ALA A 98 1.53 -15.55 2.36
C ALA A 98 2.08 -15.68 0.94
N LEU A 99 2.61 -16.85 0.59
CA LEU A 99 3.15 -17.14 -0.75
C LEU A 99 2.05 -17.06 -1.82
N ALA A 100 0.88 -17.65 -1.56
CA ALA A 100 -0.25 -17.59 -2.49
C ALA A 100 -0.72 -16.16 -2.75
N PHE A 101 -0.72 -15.30 -1.72
CA PHE A 101 -1.12 -13.92 -1.85
C PHE A 101 -0.08 -13.09 -2.62
N GLN A 102 1.19 -13.10 -2.19
CA GLN A 102 2.24 -12.27 -2.79
C GLN A 102 2.60 -12.67 -4.22
N PHE A 103 2.38 -13.93 -4.61
CA PHE A 103 2.58 -14.43 -5.97
C PHE A 103 1.26 -14.63 -6.72
N SER A 104 0.17 -14.02 -6.26
CA SER A 104 -1.09 -14.02 -6.99
C SER A 104 -0.99 -13.26 -8.31
N SER A 105 -1.91 -13.50 -9.22
CA SER A 105 -1.97 -12.79 -10.50
C SER A 105 -2.02 -11.28 -10.32
N LEU A 106 -2.62 -10.79 -9.23
CA LEU A 106 -2.66 -9.36 -8.92
C LEU A 106 -1.26 -8.74 -8.90
N PHE A 107 -0.31 -9.33 -8.17
CA PHE A 107 1.05 -8.80 -8.07
C PHE A 107 1.89 -9.10 -9.31
N ILE A 108 1.75 -10.29 -9.88
CA ILE A 108 2.54 -10.71 -11.05
C ILE A 108 2.18 -9.87 -12.28
N THR A 109 0.89 -9.66 -12.55
CA THR A 109 0.46 -8.90 -13.74
C THR A 109 0.69 -7.40 -13.61
N HIS A 110 0.72 -6.87 -12.37
CA HIS A 110 0.90 -5.45 -12.10
C HIS A 110 2.29 -5.09 -11.55
N ILE A 111 3.27 -5.98 -11.68
CA ILE A 111 4.63 -5.74 -11.14
C ILE A 111 5.29 -4.47 -11.69
N GLY A 112 4.94 -4.08 -12.91
CA GLY A 112 5.36 -2.82 -13.54
C GLY A 112 4.53 -1.60 -13.15
N ASN A 113 3.56 -1.73 -12.24
CA ASN A 113 2.70 -0.66 -11.77
C ASN A 113 2.78 -0.51 -10.25
N LEU A 114 3.79 0.24 -9.78
CA LEU A 114 4.11 0.40 -8.36
C LEU A 114 2.90 0.83 -7.53
N ASN A 115 2.07 1.77 -8.02
CA ASN A 115 0.97 2.31 -7.25
C ASN A 115 -0.12 1.25 -6.97
N ILE A 116 -0.39 0.34 -7.93
CA ILE A 116 -1.30 -0.79 -7.71
C ILE A 116 -0.70 -1.76 -6.70
N VAL A 117 0.54 -2.20 -6.93
CA VAL A 117 1.24 -3.14 -6.06
C VAL A 117 1.31 -2.62 -4.63
N ALA A 118 1.75 -1.38 -4.46
CA ALA A 118 1.91 -0.77 -3.15
C ALA A 118 0.56 -0.58 -2.42
N THR A 119 -0.49 -0.13 -3.11
CA THR A 119 -1.82 0.02 -2.50
C THR A 119 -2.36 -1.35 -2.05
N CYS A 120 -2.31 -2.36 -2.93
CA CYS A 120 -2.84 -3.70 -2.63
C CYS A 120 -2.05 -4.42 -1.52
N ALA A 121 -0.79 -4.05 -1.30
CA ALA A 121 0.03 -4.62 -0.24
C ALA A 121 -0.51 -4.30 1.18
N TYR A 122 -1.31 -3.26 1.32
CA TYR A 122 -1.95 -2.90 2.59
C TYR A 122 -3.20 -3.71 2.93
N LEU A 123 -3.82 -4.40 1.96
CA LEU A 123 -5.08 -5.14 2.18
C LEU A 123 -4.98 -6.16 3.33
N PRO A 124 -4.00 -7.07 3.40
CA PRO A 124 -3.94 -8.05 4.48
C PRO A 124 -3.66 -7.42 5.85
N TRP A 125 -2.94 -6.30 5.90
CA TRP A 125 -2.73 -5.53 7.12
C TRP A 125 -4.01 -4.85 7.59
N ALA A 126 -4.76 -4.22 6.68
CA ALA A 126 -6.05 -3.61 7.01
C ALA A 126 -7.03 -4.65 7.55
N TRP A 127 -7.07 -5.83 6.93
CA TRP A 127 -7.90 -6.94 7.38
C TRP A 127 -7.48 -7.46 8.77
N LEU A 128 -6.19 -7.66 9.00
CA LEU A 128 -5.66 -8.03 10.32
C LEU A 128 -6.06 -7.02 11.41
N PHE A 129 -5.88 -5.73 11.15
CA PHE A 129 -6.18 -4.69 12.14
C PHE A 129 -7.67 -4.45 12.32
N LEU A 130 -8.52 -4.69 11.32
CA LEU A 130 -9.97 -4.73 11.48
C LEU A 130 -10.38 -5.77 12.52
N HIS A 131 -9.90 -7.00 12.40
CA HIS A 131 -10.23 -8.06 13.36
C HIS A 131 -9.67 -7.77 14.76
N ARG A 132 -8.44 -7.27 14.85
CA ARG A 132 -7.87 -6.84 16.13
C ARG A 132 -8.67 -5.73 16.80
N MET A 133 -9.19 -4.78 16.02
CA MET A 133 -10.05 -3.71 16.52
C MET A 133 -11.34 -4.27 17.12
N GLN A 134 -11.93 -5.26 16.45
CA GLN A 134 -13.17 -5.90 16.92
C GLN A 134 -12.93 -6.77 18.17
N ASP A 135 -11.85 -7.53 18.20
CA ASP A 135 -11.56 -8.40 19.34
C ASP A 135 -11.12 -7.60 20.60
N LYS A 136 -10.30 -6.57 20.40
CA LYS A 136 -9.74 -5.80 21.51
C LYS A 136 -10.58 -4.61 21.94
N ARG A 137 -11.44 -4.09 21.07
CA ARG A 137 -12.33 -2.93 21.26
C ARG A 137 -11.62 -1.72 21.87
N ASN A 138 -10.39 -1.45 21.48
CA ASN A 138 -9.60 -0.34 21.99
C ASN A 138 -9.24 0.66 20.88
N LEU A 139 -9.02 1.91 21.29
CA LEU A 139 -8.70 3.02 20.41
C LEU A 139 -7.38 2.79 19.62
N SER A 140 -6.41 2.12 20.23
CA SER A 140 -5.12 1.82 19.58
C SER A 140 -5.28 0.96 18.34
N SER A 141 -6.11 -0.09 18.40
CA SER A 141 -6.38 -0.95 17.25
C SER A 141 -7.15 -0.21 16.13
N ALA A 142 -8.11 0.65 16.51
CA ALA A 142 -8.82 1.50 15.55
C ALA A 142 -7.88 2.52 14.89
N ALA A 143 -7.02 3.17 15.67
CA ALA A 143 -6.02 4.10 15.15
C ALA A 143 -5.03 3.42 14.20
N THR A 144 -4.62 2.18 14.50
CA THR A 144 -3.73 1.41 13.62
C THR A 144 -4.41 1.06 12.30
N LEU A 145 -5.68 0.63 12.32
CA LEU A 145 -6.46 0.40 11.10
C LEU A 145 -6.56 1.68 10.26
N ALA A 146 -6.93 2.80 10.90
CA ALA A 146 -7.03 4.10 10.23
C ALA A 146 -5.67 4.51 9.59
N PHE A 147 -4.57 4.33 10.31
CA PHE A 147 -3.23 4.60 9.80
C PHE A 147 -2.88 3.75 8.57
N VAL A 148 -3.16 2.45 8.61
CA VAL A 148 -2.93 1.53 7.49
C VAL A 148 -3.75 1.93 6.26
N LEU A 149 -5.04 2.28 6.44
CA LEU A 149 -5.89 2.73 5.34
C LEU A 149 -5.45 4.08 4.78
N SER A 150 -4.99 4.99 5.64
CA SER A 150 -4.43 6.28 5.22
C SER A 150 -3.18 6.08 4.36
N LEU A 151 -2.25 5.21 4.76
CA LEU A 151 -1.07 4.89 3.97
C LEU A 151 -1.46 4.28 2.61
N ALA A 152 -2.41 3.34 2.57
CA ALA A 152 -2.91 2.76 1.33
C ALA A 152 -3.49 3.81 0.37
N THR A 153 -4.14 4.84 0.91
CA THR A 153 -4.68 5.96 0.12
C THR A 153 -3.57 6.88 -0.40
N LEU A 154 -2.56 7.19 0.44
CA LEU A 154 -1.45 8.06 0.10
C LEU A 154 -0.51 7.48 -1.00
N VAL A 155 -0.53 6.17 -1.23
CA VAL A 155 0.20 5.54 -2.36
C VAL A 155 -0.13 6.19 -3.70
N GLY A 156 -1.39 6.64 -3.86
CA GLY A 156 -1.79 7.33 -5.07
C GLY A 156 -2.48 6.46 -6.13
N HIS A 157 -3.18 5.41 -5.73
CA HIS A 157 -4.05 4.64 -6.63
C HIS A 157 -5.47 4.59 -6.08
N ALA A 158 -6.26 5.64 -6.34
CA ALA A 158 -7.59 5.86 -5.75
C ALA A 158 -8.54 4.67 -5.98
N GLN A 159 -8.55 4.10 -7.18
CA GLN A 159 -9.42 2.97 -7.51
C GLN A 159 -9.16 1.77 -6.56
N MET A 160 -7.89 1.38 -6.37
CA MET A 160 -7.56 0.27 -5.46
C MET A 160 -7.78 0.63 -4.00
N ALA A 161 -7.54 1.87 -3.60
CA ALA A 161 -7.85 2.34 -2.24
C ALA A 161 -9.35 2.25 -1.95
N ILE A 162 -10.21 2.64 -2.90
CA ILE A 162 -11.67 2.51 -2.79
C ILE A 162 -12.08 1.03 -2.70
N VAL A 163 -11.52 0.16 -3.53
CA VAL A 163 -11.81 -1.29 -3.48
C VAL A 163 -11.43 -1.86 -2.11
N ILE A 164 -10.28 -1.50 -1.56
CA ILE A 164 -9.86 -1.92 -0.22
C ILE A 164 -10.83 -1.38 0.83
N ALA A 165 -11.20 -0.10 0.77
CA ALA A 165 -12.13 0.50 1.71
C ALA A 165 -13.50 -0.20 1.69
N ILE A 166 -14.03 -0.53 0.51
CA ILE A 166 -15.27 -1.30 0.35
C ILE A 166 -15.10 -2.70 0.95
N ALA A 167 -14.03 -3.42 0.64
CA ALA A 167 -13.79 -4.77 1.15
C ALA A 167 -13.70 -4.79 2.69
N ILE A 168 -12.99 -3.83 3.29
CA ILE A 168 -12.89 -3.68 4.75
C ILE A 168 -14.23 -3.32 5.36
N SER A 169 -15.01 -2.41 4.75
CA SER A 169 -16.33 -2.03 5.24
C SER A 169 -17.33 -3.17 5.19
N LEU A 170 -17.36 -3.94 4.10
CA LEU A 170 -18.20 -5.14 3.98
C LEU A 170 -17.79 -6.22 4.98
N SER A 171 -16.49 -6.41 5.20
CA SER A 171 -15.98 -7.33 6.21
C SER A 171 -16.41 -6.90 7.63
N ALA A 172 -16.31 -5.61 7.95
CA ALA A 172 -16.76 -5.05 9.22
C ALA A 172 -18.27 -5.26 9.45
N LEU A 173 -19.07 -4.99 8.42
CA LEU A 173 -20.52 -5.22 8.45
C LEU A 173 -20.84 -6.70 8.66
N TRP A 174 -20.19 -7.59 7.91
CA TRP A 174 -20.38 -9.04 8.05
C TRP A 174 -20.08 -9.52 9.48
N ILE A 175 -18.97 -9.11 10.06
CA ILE A 175 -18.57 -9.52 11.40
C ILE A 175 -19.60 -9.01 12.44
N THR A 176 -20.11 -7.79 12.27
CA THR A 176 -21.08 -7.19 13.21
C THR A 176 -22.46 -7.86 13.12
N VAL A 177 -22.90 -8.25 11.92
CA VAL A 177 -24.23 -8.80 11.68
C VAL A 177 -24.28 -10.32 11.84
N ALA A 178 -23.25 -11.02 11.31
CA ALA A 178 -23.25 -12.48 11.25
C ALA A 178 -22.60 -13.16 12.47
N LEU A 179 -21.85 -12.41 13.30
CA LEU A 179 -21.17 -12.93 14.48
C LEU A 179 -21.51 -12.11 15.75
N PRO A 180 -22.79 -11.90 16.10
CA PRO A 180 -23.20 -11.05 17.20
C PRO A 180 -22.76 -11.54 18.59
N ASP A 181 -22.51 -12.84 18.77
CA ASP A 181 -22.24 -13.46 20.07
C ASP A 181 -20.77 -13.39 20.54
N LYS A 182 -19.88 -12.70 19.79
CA LYS A 182 -18.51 -12.42 20.25
C LYS A 182 -18.37 -11.08 20.95
N THR A 183 -19.51 -10.47 21.31
CA THR A 183 -19.56 -9.18 22.03
C THR A 183 -19.63 -9.33 23.54
#